data_59c346d3c90749a23d8544d181ebff39
#
_entry.id   59c346d3c90749a23d8544d181ebff39
#
_cell.length_a   1.000
_cell.length_b   1.000
_cell.length_c   1.000
_cell.angle_alpha   90.00
_cell.angle_beta   90.00
_cell.angle_gamma   90.00
#
_symmetry.space_group_name_H-M   'P 1'
#
loop_
_entity.id
_entity.type
_entity.pdbx_description
1 polymer ?
#
loop_
_entity_poly.entity_id
_entity_poly.type
_entity_poly.pdbx_seq_one_letter_code
_entity_poly.pdbx_strand_id
1 'polypeptide(L)'
;MVGLVGEIYLRNNRFSNNNLIAKLEAMGVEVKLATFAEWINYTTLTYKVDSFYNHDWKSVLKAKIQEMYQKHDEHSIEKAFKKHINIDEEIPVRKVVKYAEPYIPLEVKGEAILSIGKAIDFYKNGASGIVNCMPFNCMPGTIVSSLSKKISHDLGEIPWLNMSYEGLQDTGEETRLEAFVDQVKSNYSINKEIGIIEPE
;
A
#
# COMPACT_ATOMS: atom_id res chain seq x y z
N MET A 1 -12.30 7.17 1.52
CA MET A 1 -11.53 5.90 1.50
C MET A 1 -10.14 6.12 2.09
N VAL A 2 -9.61 5.14 2.84
CA VAL A 2 -8.27 5.16 3.44
C VAL A 2 -7.44 4.01 2.85
N GLY A 3 -6.21 4.28 2.41
CA GLY A 3 -5.28 3.26 1.93
C GLY A 3 -4.50 2.62 3.08
N LEU A 4 -4.51 1.29 3.19
CA LEU A 4 -3.73 0.54 4.17
C LEU A 4 -2.53 -0.13 3.49
N VAL A 5 -1.33 0.30 3.87
CA VAL A 5 -0.04 -0.21 3.41
C VAL A 5 0.81 -0.70 4.59
N GLY A 6 2.01 -1.15 4.35
CA GLY A 6 2.93 -1.60 5.39
C GLY A 6 3.33 -3.06 5.25
N GLU A 7 3.80 -3.66 6.35
CA GLU A 7 4.33 -5.03 6.36
C GLU A 7 3.25 -6.05 5.96
N ILE A 8 3.63 -6.92 5.05
CA ILE A 8 2.70 -7.78 4.29
C ILE A 8 1.92 -8.76 5.16
N TYR A 9 2.55 -9.37 6.15
CA TYR A 9 1.86 -10.29 7.06
C TYR A 9 0.96 -9.52 8.03
N LEU A 10 1.49 -8.48 8.64
CA LEU A 10 0.78 -7.71 9.66
C LEU A 10 -0.49 -7.07 9.10
N ARG A 11 -0.42 -6.42 7.95
CA ARG A 11 -1.60 -5.76 7.35
C ARG A 11 -2.72 -6.74 6.97
N ASN A 12 -2.37 -8.01 6.69
CA ASN A 12 -3.32 -9.05 6.32
C ASN A 12 -3.82 -9.89 7.52
N ASN A 13 -3.15 -9.84 8.67
CA ASN A 13 -3.48 -10.67 9.82
C ASN A 13 -4.24 -9.89 10.89
N ARG A 14 -5.53 -10.15 10.99
CA ARG A 14 -6.45 -9.44 11.91
C ARG A 14 -6.04 -9.55 13.39
N PHE A 15 -5.45 -10.67 13.78
CA PHE A 15 -4.98 -10.84 15.15
C PHE A 15 -3.75 -9.96 15.42
N SER A 16 -2.77 -9.98 14.52
CA SER A 16 -1.52 -9.23 14.69
C SER A 16 -1.68 -7.71 14.58
N ASN A 17 -2.66 -7.23 13.80
CA ASN A 17 -2.98 -5.81 13.65
C ASN A 17 -4.18 -5.35 14.48
N ASN A 18 -4.57 -6.15 15.47
CA ASN A 18 -5.64 -5.82 16.42
C ASN A 18 -6.97 -5.40 15.74
N ASN A 19 -7.35 -6.10 14.65
CA ASN A 19 -8.54 -5.82 13.83
C ASN A 19 -8.58 -4.39 13.26
N LEU A 20 -7.45 -3.84 12.86
CA LEU A 20 -7.29 -2.46 12.40
C LEU A 20 -8.34 -2.03 11.36
N ILE A 21 -8.56 -2.87 10.33
CA ILE A 21 -9.56 -2.56 9.28
C ILE A 21 -10.96 -2.41 9.91
N ALA A 22 -11.39 -3.37 10.72
CA ALA A 22 -12.72 -3.33 11.33
C ALA A 22 -12.90 -2.12 12.26
N LYS A 23 -11.84 -1.69 12.97
CA LYS A 23 -11.85 -0.48 13.79
C LYS A 23 -12.04 0.79 12.96
N LEU A 24 -11.29 0.92 11.86
CA LEU A 24 -11.40 2.06 10.95
C LEU A 24 -12.79 2.11 10.28
N GLU A 25 -13.30 0.96 9.82
CA GLU A 25 -14.64 0.87 9.22
C GLU A 25 -15.74 1.20 10.23
N ALA A 26 -15.61 0.77 11.49
CA ALA A 26 -16.53 1.15 12.56
C ALA A 26 -16.54 2.66 12.86
N MET A 27 -15.43 3.36 12.58
CA MET A 27 -15.33 4.82 12.67
C MET A 27 -15.86 5.55 11.42
N GLY A 28 -16.39 4.79 10.43
CA GLY A 28 -17.06 5.32 9.24
C GLY A 28 -16.14 5.69 8.09
N VAL A 29 -15.00 5.04 7.94
CA VAL A 29 -14.11 5.17 6.77
C VAL A 29 -13.98 3.84 6.05
N GLU A 30 -14.05 3.84 4.74
CA GLU A 30 -13.77 2.68 3.90
C GLU A 30 -12.26 2.45 3.84
N VAL A 31 -11.83 1.18 3.95
CA VAL A 31 -10.40 0.81 3.92
C VAL A 31 -10.08 -0.01 2.68
N LYS A 32 -9.10 0.46 1.91
CA LYS A 32 -8.52 -0.27 0.78
C LYS A 32 -7.15 -0.83 1.16
N LEU A 33 -7.06 -2.16 1.19
CA LEU A 33 -5.85 -2.88 1.56
C LEU A 33 -4.95 -3.10 0.33
N ALA A 34 -3.65 -2.82 0.47
CA ALA A 34 -2.65 -3.22 -0.53
C ALA A 34 -2.57 -4.76 -0.63
N THR A 35 -2.61 -5.30 -1.85
CA THR A 35 -2.76 -6.74 -2.09
C THR A 35 -1.50 -7.53 -1.79
N PHE A 36 -1.68 -8.83 -1.49
CA PHE A 36 -0.57 -9.76 -1.33
C PHE A 36 0.11 -10.09 -2.67
N ALA A 37 -0.66 -10.14 -3.75
CA ALA A 37 -0.16 -10.46 -5.09
C ALA A 37 0.91 -9.48 -5.57
N GLU A 38 0.82 -8.21 -5.16
CA GLU A 38 1.81 -7.19 -5.45
C GLU A 38 3.23 -7.59 -4.99
N TRP A 39 3.36 -8.22 -3.81
CA TRP A 39 4.64 -8.72 -3.32
C TRP A 39 5.21 -9.84 -4.20
N ILE A 40 4.38 -10.77 -4.64
CA ILE A 40 4.80 -11.86 -5.54
C ILE A 40 5.31 -11.30 -6.86
N ASN A 41 4.58 -10.35 -7.44
CA ASN A 41 4.96 -9.67 -8.68
C ASN A 41 6.25 -8.86 -8.52
N TYR A 42 6.43 -8.23 -7.36
CA TYR A 42 7.64 -7.48 -7.02
C TYR A 42 8.88 -8.39 -6.91
N THR A 43 8.76 -9.54 -6.25
CA THR A 43 9.88 -10.49 -6.17
C THR A 43 10.30 -11.00 -7.54
N THR A 44 9.36 -11.25 -8.43
CA THR A 44 9.64 -11.62 -9.84
C THR A 44 10.32 -10.47 -10.59
N LEU A 45 9.87 -9.24 -10.38
CA LEU A 45 10.47 -8.05 -10.97
C LEU A 45 11.92 -7.86 -10.52
N THR A 46 12.18 -7.90 -9.21
CA THR A 46 13.53 -7.71 -8.65
C THR A 46 14.47 -8.83 -9.08
N TYR A 47 14.01 -10.09 -9.07
CA TYR A 47 14.77 -11.22 -9.60
C TYR A 47 15.17 -11.03 -11.07
N LYS A 48 14.24 -10.53 -11.90
CA LYS A 48 14.51 -10.24 -13.33
C LYS A 48 15.52 -9.12 -13.50
N VAL A 49 15.41 -8.05 -12.70
CA VAL A 49 16.34 -6.92 -12.74
C VAL A 49 17.74 -7.36 -12.32
N ASP A 50 17.87 -8.09 -11.22
CA ASP A 50 19.15 -8.61 -10.76
C ASP A 50 19.80 -9.56 -11.76
N SER A 51 19.01 -10.46 -12.35
CA SER A 51 19.50 -11.39 -13.38
C SER A 51 19.99 -10.65 -14.63
N PHE A 52 19.33 -9.55 -15.01
CA PHE A 52 19.74 -8.72 -16.13
C PHE A 52 21.09 -8.03 -15.85
N TYR A 53 21.28 -7.43 -14.66
CA TYR A 53 22.54 -6.81 -14.26
C TYR A 53 23.69 -7.83 -14.16
N ASN A 54 23.39 -9.05 -13.74
CA ASN A 54 24.38 -10.14 -13.66
C ASN A 54 24.62 -10.85 -15.01
N HIS A 55 24.02 -10.37 -16.11
CA HIS A 55 24.10 -10.98 -17.45
C HIS A 55 23.62 -12.46 -17.50
N ASP A 56 22.79 -12.89 -16.55
CA ASP A 56 22.17 -14.23 -16.56
C ASP A 56 20.89 -14.26 -17.39
N TRP A 57 21.07 -14.42 -18.68
CA TRP A 57 19.97 -14.42 -19.65
C TRP A 57 18.98 -15.58 -19.47
N LYS A 58 19.44 -16.71 -18.90
CA LYS A 58 18.56 -17.85 -18.60
C LYS A 58 17.56 -17.49 -17.50
N SER A 59 18.05 -16.87 -16.44
CA SER A 59 17.19 -16.39 -15.34
C SER A 59 16.28 -15.24 -15.78
N VAL A 60 16.73 -14.35 -16.68
CA VAL A 60 15.85 -13.32 -17.27
C VAL A 60 14.71 -13.95 -18.05
N LEU A 61 14.99 -14.98 -18.86
CA LEU A 61 13.94 -15.69 -19.62
C LEU A 61 12.96 -16.39 -18.68
N LYS A 62 13.47 -17.08 -17.63
CA LYS A 62 12.64 -17.72 -16.60
C LYS A 62 11.72 -16.71 -15.91
N ALA A 63 12.25 -15.55 -15.51
CA ALA A 63 11.46 -14.49 -14.89
C ALA A 63 10.36 -13.95 -15.83
N LYS A 64 10.63 -13.82 -17.13
CA LYS A 64 9.62 -13.41 -18.11
C LYS A 64 8.48 -14.42 -18.23
N ILE A 65 8.81 -15.71 -18.26
CA ILE A 65 7.80 -16.78 -18.30
C ILE A 65 6.97 -16.75 -17.02
N GLN A 66 7.60 -16.61 -15.87
CA GLN A 66 6.90 -16.51 -14.58
C GLN A 66 5.97 -15.29 -14.55
N GLU A 67 6.41 -14.10 -14.99
CA GLU A 67 5.59 -12.90 -15.10
C GLU A 67 4.36 -13.12 -16.01
N MET A 68 4.52 -13.88 -17.09
CA MET A 68 3.41 -14.20 -17.99
C MET A 68 2.36 -15.11 -17.32
N TYR A 69 2.80 -16.13 -16.59
CA TYR A 69 1.89 -17.01 -15.85
C TYR A 69 1.17 -16.25 -14.72
N GLN A 70 1.89 -15.45 -13.93
CA GLN A 70 1.30 -14.62 -12.88
C GLN A 70 0.19 -13.71 -13.42
N LYS A 71 0.44 -13.00 -14.53
CA LYS A 71 -0.58 -12.17 -15.18
C LYS A 71 -1.77 -12.96 -15.70
N HIS A 72 -1.52 -14.14 -16.25
CA HIS A 72 -2.61 -15.01 -16.73
C HIS A 72 -3.51 -15.45 -15.57
N ASP A 73 -2.91 -15.87 -14.46
CA ASP A 73 -3.65 -16.34 -13.28
C ASP A 73 -4.41 -15.20 -12.63
N GLU A 74 -3.80 -14.02 -12.44
CA GLU A 74 -4.45 -12.81 -11.95
C GLU A 74 -5.67 -12.44 -12.81
N HIS A 75 -5.49 -12.35 -14.13
CA HIS A 75 -6.59 -12.04 -15.04
C HIS A 75 -7.71 -13.07 -15.00
N SER A 76 -7.37 -14.36 -14.86
CA SER A 76 -8.35 -15.45 -14.77
C SER A 76 -9.18 -15.35 -13.48
N ILE A 77 -8.53 -15.02 -12.34
CA ILE A 77 -9.19 -14.79 -11.06
C ILE A 77 -10.07 -13.54 -11.14
N GLU A 78 -9.54 -12.42 -11.60
CA GLU A 78 -10.30 -11.17 -11.75
C GLU A 78 -11.55 -11.37 -12.61
N LYS A 79 -11.41 -12.05 -13.74
CA LYS A 79 -12.54 -12.33 -14.64
C LYS A 79 -13.64 -13.15 -13.98
N ALA A 80 -13.28 -14.08 -13.10
CA ALA A 80 -14.25 -14.88 -12.35
C ALA A 80 -15.00 -14.03 -11.32
N PHE A 81 -14.32 -13.13 -10.64
CA PHE A 81 -14.90 -12.30 -9.58
C PHE A 81 -15.60 -11.02 -10.09
N LYS A 82 -15.15 -10.40 -11.19
CA LYS A 82 -15.79 -9.20 -11.80
C LYS A 82 -17.27 -9.37 -12.11
N LYS A 83 -17.75 -10.62 -12.21
CA LYS A 83 -19.19 -10.89 -12.39
C LYS A 83 -20.04 -10.72 -11.13
N HIS A 84 -19.40 -10.72 -9.97
CA HIS A 84 -20.06 -10.76 -8.67
C HIS A 84 -19.73 -9.56 -7.77
N ILE A 85 -18.57 -8.97 -7.95
CA ILE A 85 -18.07 -7.84 -7.17
C ILE A 85 -17.39 -6.83 -8.10
N ASN A 86 -17.52 -5.55 -7.74
CA ASN A 86 -16.77 -4.49 -8.41
C ASN A 86 -15.33 -4.55 -7.89
N ILE A 87 -14.42 -5.08 -8.70
CA ILE A 87 -13.00 -5.18 -8.36
C ILE A 87 -12.26 -4.13 -9.16
N ASP A 88 -11.56 -3.24 -8.47
CA ASP A 88 -10.64 -2.31 -9.11
C ASP A 88 -9.46 -3.07 -9.70
N GLU A 89 -9.06 -2.68 -10.89
CA GLU A 89 -7.88 -3.25 -11.54
C GLU A 89 -6.61 -2.87 -10.76
N GLU A 90 -5.83 -3.90 -10.38
CA GLU A 90 -4.52 -3.68 -9.78
C GLU A 90 -3.56 -3.09 -10.82
N ILE A 91 -2.86 -2.04 -10.43
CA ILE A 91 -1.84 -1.48 -11.31
C ILE A 91 -0.61 -2.40 -11.38
N PRO A 92 0.07 -2.47 -12.54
CA PRO A 92 1.29 -3.26 -12.66
C PRO A 92 2.34 -2.83 -11.63
N VAL A 93 3.00 -3.80 -10.98
CA VAL A 93 4.03 -3.56 -9.95
C VAL A 93 5.14 -2.61 -10.41
N ARG A 94 5.45 -2.57 -11.70
CA ARG A 94 6.41 -1.61 -12.28
C ARG A 94 5.94 -0.16 -12.11
N LYS A 95 4.62 0.08 -12.16
CA LYS A 95 4.05 1.41 -11.95
C LYS A 95 4.11 1.79 -10.47
N VAL A 96 3.86 0.82 -9.58
CA VAL A 96 4.04 0.99 -8.13
C VAL A 96 5.47 1.40 -7.80
N VAL A 97 6.45 0.65 -8.30
CA VAL A 97 7.88 0.97 -8.12
C VAL A 97 8.20 2.37 -8.66
N LYS A 98 7.71 2.71 -9.86
CA LYS A 98 7.92 4.04 -10.46
C LYS A 98 7.34 5.17 -9.61
N TYR A 99 6.24 4.96 -8.91
CA TYR A 99 5.69 5.95 -7.99
C TYR A 99 6.58 6.15 -6.76
N ALA A 100 7.28 5.11 -6.31
CA ALA A 100 8.20 5.20 -5.18
C ALA A 100 9.56 5.82 -5.53
N GLU A 101 10.02 5.75 -6.78
CA GLU A 101 11.35 6.21 -7.23
C GLU A 101 11.75 7.62 -6.75
N PRO A 102 10.87 8.63 -6.69
CA PRO A 102 11.25 9.95 -6.18
C PRO A 102 11.68 9.99 -4.71
N TYR A 103 11.33 8.95 -3.95
CA TYR A 103 11.55 8.87 -2.50
C TYR A 103 12.54 7.79 -2.10
N ILE A 104 12.56 6.68 -2.83
CA ILE A 104 13.39 5.52 -2.51
C ILE A 104 13.80 4.78 -3.79
N PRO A 105 15.10 4.56 -4.02
CA PRO A 105 15.58 3.85 -5.20
C PRO A 105 15.28 2.34 -5.10
N LEU A 106 15.12 1.68 -6.27
CA LEU A 106 14.81 0.25 -6.35
C LEU A 106 15.90 -0.64 -5.70
N GLU A 107 17.14 -0.17 -5.66
CA GLU A 107 18.30 -0.88 -5.09
C GLU A 107 18.16 -1.12 -3.58
N VAL A 108 17.37 -0.30 -2.87
CA VAL A 108 17.08 -0.51 -1.45
C VAL A 108 16.32 -1.81 -1.21
N LYS A 109 15.51 -2.22 -2.19
CA LYS A 109 14.68 -3.44 -2.15
C LYS A 109 13.74 -3.50 -0.94
N GLY A 110 12.92 -4.55 -0.88
CA GLY A 110 12.02 -4.78 0.25
C GLY A 110 10.69 -4.04 0.16
N GLU A 111 9.89 -4.18 1.21
CA GLU A 111 8.49 -3.75 1.26
C GLU A 111 8.31 -2.22 1.33
N ALA A 112 9.34 -1.47 1.71
CA ALA A 112 9.25 -0.01 1.79
C ALA A 112 8.87 0.61 0.44
N ILE A 113 9.46 0.10 -0.66
CA ILE A 113 9.16 0.57 -2.02
C ILE A 113 7.70 0.34 -2.38
N LEU A 114 7.19 -0.85 -2.08
CA LEU A 114 5.79 -1.20 -2.34
C LEU A 114 4.84 -0.34 -1.51
N SER A 115 5.12 -0.19 -0.21
CA SER A 115 4.29 0.61 0.69
C SER A 115 4.21 2.07 0.24
N ILE A 116 5.34 2.67 -0.15
CA ILE A 116 5.37 4.05 -0.65
C ILE A 116 4.64 4.16 -2.00
N GLY A 117 4.97 3.30 -2.95
CA GLY A 117 4.36 3.33 -4.28
C GLY A 117 2.87 3.08 -4.25
N LYS A 118 2.41 2.15 -3.39
CA LYS A 118 0.97 1.86 -3.24
C LYS A 118 0.22 2.96 -2.50
N ALA A 119 0.85 3.62 -1.53
CA ALA A 119 0.26 4.80 -0.89
C ALA A 119 0.00 5.92 -1.90
N ILE A 120 0.95 6.17 -2.81
CA ILE A 120 0.79 7.15 -3.88
C ILE A 120 -0.28 6.71 -4.89
N ASP A 121 -0.37 5.41 -5.19
CA ASP A 121 -1.44 4.86 -6.02
C ASP A 121 -2.81 5.08 -5.39
N PHE A 122 -2.97 4.78 -4.12
CA PHE A 122 -4.20 5.03 -3.38
C PHE A 122 -4.60 6.50 -3.40
N TYR A 123 -3.66 7.40 -3.15
CA TYR A 123 -3.91 8.84 -3.26
C TYR A 123 -4.41 9.25 -4.65
N LYS A 124 -3.75 8.76 -5.71
CA LYS A 124 -4.16 9.04 -7.11
C LYS A 124 -5.54 8.47 -7.46
N ASN A 125 -6.00 7.46 -6.72
CA ASN A 125 -7.32 6.86 -6.84
C ASN A 125 -8.31 7.38 -5.78
N GLY A 126 -8.06 8.56 -5.20
CA GLY A 126 -9.00 9.28 -4.36
C GLY A 126 -8.96 8.90 -2.87
N ALA A 127 -7.90 8.25 -2.38
CA ALA A 127 -7.75 8.06 -0.95
C ALA A 127 -7.54 9.40 -0.24
N SER A 128 -8.26 9.59 0.86
CA SER A 128 -8.21 10.80 1.70
C SER A 128 -7.31 10.62 2.93
N GLY A 129 -6.65 9.46 3.06
CA GLY A 129 -5.70 9.17 4.13
C GLY A 129 -4.95 7.86 3.88
N ILE A 130 -3.79 7.74 4.50
CA ILE A 130 -2.92 6.54 4.42
C ILE A 130 -2.61 6.04 5.82
N VAL A 131 -2.73 4.73 6.03
CA VAL A 131 -2.24 4.03 7.21
C VAL A 131 -1.11 3.10 6.81
N ASN A 132 0.05 3.25 7.43
CA ASN A 132 1.17 2.35 7.32
C ASN A 132 1.27 1.51 8.59
N CYS A 133 0.99 0.20 8.52
CA CYS A 133 1.07 -0.70 9.65
C CYS A 133 2.33 -1.58 9.59
N MET A 134 3.01 -1.73 10.71
CA MET A 134 4.29 -2.43 10.77
C MET A 134 4.50 -3.08 12.14
N PRO A 135 5.28 -4.17 12.24
CA PRO A 135 5.78 -4.65 13.52
C PRO A 135 6.74 -3.63 14.14
N PHE A 136 6.84 -3.65 15.45
CA PHE A 136 7.85 -2.87 16.16
C PHE A 136 9.27 -3.22 15.64
N ASN A 137 10.10 -2.21 15.43
CA ASN A 137 11.44 -2.33 14.85
C ASN A 137 11.52 -2.92 13.42
N CYS A 138 10.43 -2.89 12.67
CA CYS A 138 10.47 -3.27 11.25
C CYS A 138 11.29 -2.26 10.45
N MET A 139 12.39 -2.69 9.83
CA MET A 139 13.26 -1.81 9.06
C MET A 139 12.53 -1.16 7.85
N PRO A 140 11.86 -1.90 6.96
CA PRO A 140 11.08 -1.31 5.88
C PRO A 140 10.02 -0.33 6.38
N GLY A 141 9.29 -0.70 7.45
CA GLY A 141 8.28 0.17 8.06
C GLY A 141 8.87 1.46 8.62
N THR A 142 10.04 1.40 9.23
CA THR A 142 10.78 2.58 9.73
C THR A 142 11.19 3.50 8.59
N ILE A 143 11.65 2.95 7.45
CA ILE A 143 11.96 3.74 6.25
C ILE A 143 10.71 4.49 5.77
N VAL A 144 9.58 3.79 5.63
CA VAL A 144 8.30 4.41 5.25
C VAL A 144 7.91 5.51 6.22
N SER A 145 7.99 5.24 7.52
CA SER A 145 7.65 6.22 8.57
C SER A 145 8.53 7.47 8.50
N SER A 146 9.83 7.32 8.22
CA SER A 146 10.75 8.45 8.10
C SER A 146 10.47 9.34 6.89
N LEU A 147 9.94 8.77 5.82
CA LEU A 147 9.58 9.47 4.57
C LEU A 147 8.13 9.95 4.56
N SER A 148 7.27 9.44 5.44
CA SER A 148 5.83 9.67 5.42
C SER A 148 5.45 11.15 5.44
N LYS A 149 6.13 11.96 6.25
CA LYS A 149 5.87 13.41 6.34
C LYS A 149 6.16 14.13 5.03
N LYS A 150 7.28 13.78 4.36
CA LYS A 150 7.62 14.36 3.07
C LYS A 150 6.61 13.93 2.00
N ILE A 151 6.26 12.65 1.98
CA ILE A 151 5.29 12.11 1.00
C ILE A 151 3.92 12.74 1.22
N SER A 152 3.45 12.83 2.46
CA SER A 152 2.19 13.51 2.81
C SER A 152 2.15 14.94 2.29
N HIS A 153 3.22 15.72 2.55
CA HIS A 153 3.35 17.09 2.05
C HIS A 153 3.29 17.16 0.52
N ASP A 154 4.06 16.31 -0.19
CA ASP A 154 4.11 16.29 -1.65
C ASP A 154 2.77 15.84 -2.29
N LEU A 155 1.93 15.15 -1.52
CA LEU A 155 0.57 14.71 -1.89
C LEU A 155 -0.53 15.65 -1.35
N GLY A 156 -0.22 16.91 -1.08
CA GLY A 156 -1.20 17.91 -0.65
C GLY A 156 -1.65 17.76 0.80
N GLU A 157 -0.71 17.43 1.69
CA GLU A 157 -0.92 17.26 3.15
C GLU A 157 -1.92 16.14 3.48
N ILE A 158 -1.89 15.04 2.70
CA ILE A 158 -2.76 13.90 2.98
C ILE A 158 -2.51 13.35 4.40
N PRO A 159 -3.55 13.14 5.22
CA PRO A 159 -3.41 12.50 6.53
C PRO A 159 -2.66 11.17 6.44
N TRP A 160 -1.63 11.01 7.26
CA TRP A 160 -0.80 9.81 7.27
C TRP A 160 -0.59 9.31 8.69
N LEU A 161 -0.97 8.07 8.96
CA LEU A 161 -0.80 7.42 10.25
C LEU A 161 0.19 6.25 10.15
N ASN A 162 1.25 6.27 10.98
CA ASN A 162 2.15 5.14 11.15
C ASN A 162 1.77 4.38 12.42
N MET A 163 1.38 3.10 12.27
CA MET A 163 0.99 2.21 13.37
C MET A 163 2.02 1.09 13.53
N SER A 164 2.64 1.05 14.71
CA SER A 164 3.58 0.01 15.09
C SER A 164 2.92 -0.95 16.06
N TYR A 165 2.98 -2.25 15.78
CA TYR A 165 2.37 -3.30 16.58
C TYR A 165 3.44 -4.16 17.26
N GLU A 166 3.22 -4.46 18.52
CA GLU A 166 4.05 -5.35 19.32
C GLU A 166 3.18 -6.27 20.19
N GLY A 167 3.78 -7.19 20.92
CA GLY A 167 3.05 -8.15 21.76
C GLY A 167 2.36 -7.55 23.00
N LEU A 168 2.62 -6.27 23.30
CA LEU A 168 1.98 -5.56 24.38
C LEU A 168 0.77 -4.77 23.88
N GLN A 169 -0.26 -4.64 24.74
CA GLN A 169 -1.43 -3.85 24.43
C GLN A 169 -1.06 -2.36 24.36
N ASP A 170 -1.34 -1.73 23.23
CA ASP A 170 -1.18 -0.28 23.04
C ASP A 170 -2.45 0.44 23.53
N THR A 171 -2.35 1.10 24.68
CA THR A 171 -3.47 1.84 25.27
C THR A 171 -3.83 3.13 24.53
N GLY A 172 -2.97 3.62 23.64
CA GLY A 172 -3.18 4.84 22.86
C GLY A 172 -3.67 4.58 21.43
N GLU A 173 -3.86 3.32 21.02
CA GLU A 173 -4.24 2.95 19.66
C GLU A 173 -5.54 3.63 19.22
N GLU A 174 -6.61 3.50 20.01
CA GLU A 174 -7.93 4.04 19.68
C GLU A 174 -7.90 5.55 19.51
N THR A 175 -7.26 6.26 20.42
CA THR A 175 -7.13 7.73 20.34
C THR A 175 -6.41 8.17 19.08
N ARG A 176 -5.36 7.44 18.65
CA ARG A 176 -4.65 7.74 17.40
C ARG A 176 -5.48 7.47 16.17
N LEU A 177 -6.27 6.38 16.18
CA LEU A 177 -7.19 6.07 15.09
C LEU A 177 -8.31 7.11 14.98
N GLU A 178 -8.92 7.51 16.10
CA GLU A 178 -9.95 8.56 16.14
C GLU A 178 -9.40 9.90 15.59
N ALA A 179 -8.25 10.35 16.09
CA ALA A 179 -7.62 11.58 15.61
C ALA A 179 -7.26 11.53 14.11
N PHE A 180 -6.81 10.37 13.62
CA PHE A 180 -6.53 10.18 12.20
C PHE A 180 -7.82 10.23 11.37
N VAL A 181 -8.87 9.54 11.79
CA VAL A 181 -10.16 9.53 11.09
C VAL A 181 -10.78 10.93 11.01
N ASP A 182 -10.66 11.73 12.07
CA ASP A 182 -11.12 13.12 12.08
C ASP A 182 -10.34 13.97 11.06
N GLN A 183 -9.02 13.78 10.94
CA GLN A 183 -8.21 14.43 9.93
C GLN A 183 -8.62 13.99 8.50
N VAL A 184 -8.86 12.70 8.30
CA VAL A 184 -9.33 12.15 7.01
C VAL A 184 -10.66 12.75 6.58
N LYS A 185 -11.63 12.84 7.51
CA LYS A 185 -12.94 13.44 7.25
C LYS A 185 -12.84 14.93 6.93
N SER A 186 -12.01 15.66 7.67
CA SER A 186 -11.75 17.08 7.43
C SER A 186 -11.07 17.32 6.07
N ASN A 187 -10.05 16.53 5.74
CA ASN A 187 -9.35 16.62 4.45
C ASN A 187 -10.30 16.30 3.28
N TYR A 188 -11.14 15.27 3.41
CA TYR A 188 -12.14 14.93 2.41
C TYR A 188 -13.14 16.08 2.17
N SER A 189 -13.63 16.70 3.22
CA SER A 189 -14.57 17.82 3.13
C SER A 189 -13.96 19.03 2.41
N ILE A 190 -12.71 19.39 2.74
CA ILE A 190 -11.96 20.45 2.10
C ILE A 190 -11.76 20.15 0.60
N ASN A 191 -11.32 18.94 0.25
CA ASN A 191 -11.06 18.55 -1.13
C ASN A 191 -12.34 18.51 -1.97
N LYS A 192 -13.48 18.20 -1.37
CA LYS A 192 -14.80 18.29 -2.02
C LYS A 192 -15.23 19.75 -2.26
N GLU A 193 -15.02 20.64 -1.31
CA GLU A 193 -15.35 22.07 -1.46
C GLU A 193 -14.52 22.76 -2.53
N ILE A 194 -13.23 22.42 -2.68
CA ILE A 194 -12.35 22.99 -3.70
C ILE A 194 -12.39 22.23 -5.04
N GLY A 195 -13.29 21.25 -5.20
CA GLY A 195 -13.56 20.58 -6.47
C GLY A 195 -12.46 19.60 -6.93
N ILE A 196 -11.63 19.11 -6.03
CA ILE A 196 -10.62 18.06 -6.33
C ILE A 196 -11.27 16.68 -6.38
N ILE A 197 -12.38 16.48 -5.64
CA ILE A 197 -13.13 15.22 -5.60
C ILE A 197 -14.55 15.53 -6.10
N GLU A 198 -15.01 14.81 -7.12
CA GLU A 198 -16.38 14.92 -7.60
C GLU A 198 -17.38 14.42 -6.53
N PRO A 199 -18.52 15.08 -6.32
CA PRO A 199 -19.56 14.56 -5.43
C PRO A 199 -20.18 13.30 -6.04
N GLU A 200 -20.26 12.22 -5.23
CA GLU A 200 -21.04 11.03 -5.57
C GLU A 200 -22.52 11.34 -5.78
#